data_d95e69c7ed8793433461003506a15e3e
#
_entry.id   d95e69c7ed8793433461003506a15e3e
#
_cell.length_a   1.000
_cell.length_b   1.000
_cell.length_c   1.000
_cell.angle_alpha   90.00
_cell.angle_beta   90.00
_cell.angle_gamma   90.00
#
_symmetry.space_group_name_H-M   'P 1'
#
loop_
_entity.id
_entity.type
_entity.pdbx_description
1 polymer ?
#
loop_
_entity_poly.entity_id
_entity_poly.type
_entity_poly.pdbx_seq_one_letter_code
_entity_poly.pdbx_strand_id
1 'polypeptide(L)'
;MLAGTIGERNLWSYGALERAAQYISTQLTTSGYTARRQTFDLAKLPLSNVEAVLEGTTRAAEIVIIGAHYDTVAGCPGANDNASGVAAVLELAQRFSGQSQPRTIRFVAFVNEEPPFFQTAHMGSAVYANAARSRGDRVAGMLSLESLGYYSEEKGSQRYPAAIAGLYPDVGNFIGFVSNLASVRLLLRARRAFRRRTSFPLQSAAVPAAIPGVGWSDHWAFWQAGYPAMMVTDTAPFRYPWYHTADDTPDKLDYDRLAHVIDGLEAVIESIAVPNR
;
A
#
# COMPACT_ATOMS: atom_id res chain seq x y z
N MET A 1 8.37 3.78 14.96
CA MET A 1 9.76 3.42 14.59
C MET A 1 10.16 4.10 13.28
N LEU A 2 9.52 3.80 12.14
CA LEU A 2 9.93 4.31 10.82
C LEU A 2 10.04 5.84 10.78
N ALA A 3 8.95 6.57 11.00
CA ALA A 3 8.95 8.03 10.96
C ALA A 3 9.56 8.70 12.20
N GLY A 4 9.32 8.16 13.42
CA GLY A 4 9.75 8.81 14.67
C GLY A 4 11.21 8.59 15.04
N THR A 5 11.80 7.40 14.73
CA THR A 5 13.17 7.05 15.15
C THR A 5 14.13 7.01 13.97
N ILE A 6 13.72 6.42 12.85
CA ILE A 6 14.54 6.33 11.63
C ILE A 6 14.46 7.66 10.86
N GLY A 7 13.26 8.22 10.73
CA GLY A 7 13.02 9.49 10.08
C GLY A 7 13.00 9.38 8.54
N GLU A 8 13.55 10.37 7.87
CA GLU A 8 13.71 10.43 6.42
C GLU A 8 14.43 9.19 5.89
N ARG A 9 13.87 8.53 4.84
CA ARG A 9 14.28 7.21 4.34
C ARG A 9 14.26 7.19 2.81
N ASN A 10 15.34 7.61 2.19
CA ASN A 10 15.45 7.66 0.74
C ASN A 10 16.89 7.43 0.28
N LEU A 11 17.16 7.50 -1.02
CA LEU A 11 18.47 7.24 -1.58
C LEU A 11 19.56 8.19 -1.03
N TRP A 12 19.20 9.44 -0.73
CA TRP A 12 20.13 10.44 -0.15
C TRP A 12 20.39 10.22 1.34
N SER A 13 19.46 9.57 2.02
CA SER A 13 19.56 9.12 3.42
C SER A 13 19.72 7.59 3.47
N TYR A 14 20.57 7.02 2.62
CA TYR A 14 20.69 5.58 2.36
C TYR A 14 20.83 4.73 3.63
N GLY A 15 21.61 5.19 4.61
CA GLY A 15 21.74 4.48 5.89
C GLY A 15 20.41 4.38 6.66
N ALA A 16 19.54 5.37 6.55
CA ALA A 16 18.20 5.34 7.15
C ALA A 16 17.26 4.41 6.35
N LEU A 17 17.36 4.45 5.02
CA LEU A 17 16.63 3.56 4.12
C LEU A 17 16.93 2.07 4.42
N GLU A 18 18.23 1.72 4.59
CA GLU A 18 18.64 0.37 4.96
C GLU A 18 18.19 -0.03 6.37
N ARG A 19 18.25 0.89 7.36
CA ARG A 19 17.69 0.60 8.69
C ARG A 19 16.17 0.34 8.63
N ALA A 20 15.44 1.05 7.76
CA ALA A 20 14.02 0.81 7.56
C ALA A 20 13.75 -0.58 6.96
N ALA A 21 14.49 -0.96 5.89
CA ALA A 21 14.40 -2.29 5.30
C ALA A 21 14.74 -3.40 6.32
N GLN A 22 15.77 -3.18 7.15
CA GLN A 22 16.15 -4.12 8.21
C GLN A 22 15.08 -4.22 9.29
N TYR A 23 14.50 -3.10 9.71
CA TYR A 23 13.39 -3.08 10.68
C TYR A 23 12.20 -3.88 10.15
N ILE A 24 11.78 -3.62 8.91
CA ILE A 24 10.66 -4.34 8.26
C ILE A 24 10.94 -5.85 8.18
N SER A 25 12.15 -6.23 7.75
CA SER A 25 12.58 -7.64 7.71
C SER A 25 12.50 -8.30 9.09
N THR A 26 12.93 -7.59 10.13
CA THR A 26 12.89 -8.08 11.52
C THR A 26 11.44 -8.28 12.00
N GLN A 27 10.53 -7.31 11.73
CA GLN A 27 9.12 -7.43 12.13
C GLN A 27 8.45 -8.62 11.43
N LEU A 28 8.67 -8.82 10.13
CA LEU A 28 8.14 -9.96 9.39
C LEU A 28 8.69 -11.29 9.94
N THR A 29 9.97 -11.34 10.29
CA THR A 29 10.58 -12.53 10.89
C THR A 29 10.02 -12.81 12.29
N THR A 30 9.81 -11.78 13.10
CA THR A 30 9.19 -11.90 14.43
C THR A 30 7.74 -12.40 14.32
N SER A 31 7.04 -12.05 13.25
CA SER A 31 5.70 -12.56 12.95
C SER A 31 5.70 -14.01 12.39
N GLY A 32 6.85 -14.68 12.33
CA GLY A 32 6.95 -16.09 11.93
C GLY A 32 7.21 -16.33 10.44
N TYR A 33 7.50 -15.29 9.66
CA TYR A 33 7.83 -15.42 8.24
C TYR A 33 9.35 -15.52 8.00
N THR A 34 9.72 -16.09 6.85
CA THR A 34 11.04 -15.88 6.28
C THR A 34 11.02 -14.63 5.42
N ALA A 35 11.53 -13.52 5.95
CA ALA A 35 11.66 -12.29 5.19
C ALA A 35 12.72 -12.45 4.08
N ARG A 36 12.37 -12.07 2.85
CA ARG A 36 13.23 -12.11 1.68
C ARG A 36 13.46 -10.70 1.17
N ARG A 37 14.65 -10.44 0.62
CA ARG A 37 14.96 -9.19 -0.07
C ARG A 37 15.07 -9.43 -1.57
N GLN A 38 14.30 -8.69 -2.36
CA GLN A 38 14.51 -8.56 -3.80
C GLN A 38 15.42 -7.36 -4.03
N THR A 39 16.70 -7.61 -4.23
CA THR A 39 17.72 -6.56 -4.37
C THR A 39 17.97 -6.22 -5.84
N PHE A 40 18.14 -4.94 -6.12
CA PHE A 40 18.56 -4.38 -7.41
C PHE A 40 19.45 -3.16 -7.20
N ASP A 41 20.34 -2.89 -8.17
CA ASP A 41 21.29 -1.79 -8.05
C ASP A 41 20.78 -0.50 -8.69
N LEU A 42 20.95 0.61 -7.97
CA LEU A 42 20.74 1.96 -8.48
C LEU A 42 21.87 2.88 -8.00
N ALA A 43 22.54 3.56 -8.92
CA ALA A 43 23.69 4.43 -8.62
C ALA A 43 24.81 3.72 -7.81
N LYS A 44 25.02 2.43 -8.05
CA LYS A 44 25.96 1.54 -7.33
C LYS A 44 25.57 1.27 -5.86
N LEU A 45 24.36 1.57 -5.47
CA LEU A 45 23.81 1.22 -4.16
C LEU A 45 22.78 0.10 -4.32
N PRO A 46 22.87 -0.97 -3.53
CA PRO A 46 21.87 -2.03 -3.52
C PRO A 46 20.60 -1.55 -2.81
N LEU A 47 19.48 -1.60 -3.50
CA LEU A 47 18.17 -1.29 -2.98
C LEU A 47 17.33 -2.55 -2.91
N SER A 48 16.41 -2.65 -1.98
CA SER A 48 15.64 -3.88 -1.78
C SER A 48 14.17 -3.64 -1.52
N ASN A 49 13.31 -4.34 -2.26
CA ASN A 49 11.98 -4.65 -1.76
C ASN A 49 12.09 -5.74 -0.68
N VAL A 50 11.25 -5.67 0.35
CA VAL A 50 11.21 -6.67 1.43
C VAL A 50 9.90 -7.43 1.35
N GLU A 51 9.98 -8.77 1.28
CA GLU A 51 8.82 -9.65 1.07
C GLU A 51 8.71 -10.70 2.17
N ALA A 52 7.47 -10.99 2.58
CA ALA A 52 7.09 -12.20 3.32
C ALA A 52 5.98 -12.94 2.57
N VAL A 53 6.00 -14.27 2.61
CA VAL A 53 5.07 -15.12 1.87
C VAL A 53 4.32 -16.04 2.82
N LEU A 54 3.00 -16.00 2.75
CA LEU A 54 2.11 -17.03 3.26
C LEU A 54 1.73 -17.93 2.08
N GLU A 55 2.30 -19.13 2.04
CA GLU A 55 2.04 -20.06 0.95
C GLU A 55 0.58 -20.54 0.97
N GLY A 56 -0.04 -20.51 -0.20
CA GLY A 56 -1.40 -20.99 -0.40
C GLY A 56 -1.49 -22.52 -0.35
N THR A 57 -2.68 -23.03 -0.11
CA THR A 57 -2.93 -24.47 -0.02
C THR A 57 -3.44 -25.07 -1.32
N THR A 58 -4.68 -24.79 -1.69
CA THR A 58 -5.36 -25.41 -2.85
C THR A 58 -5.18 -24.67 -4.15
N ARG A 59 -4.78 -23.39 -4.08
CA ARG A 59 -4.57 -22.47 -5.23
C ARG A 59 -3.26 -21.70 -5.07
N ALA A 60 -2.21 -22.36 -4.61
CA ALA A 60 -0.92 -21.74 -4.30
C ALA A 60 -0.28 -20.99 -5.48
N ALA A 61 -0.57 -21.39 -6.72
CA ALA A 61 -0.10 -20.68 -7.92
C ALA A 61 -0.80 -19.33 -8.17
N GLU A 62 -1.91 -19.03 -7.49
CA GLU A 62 -2.61 -17.75 -7.58
C GLU A 62 -2.20 -16.88 -6.39
N ILE A 63 -1.82 -15.63 -6.65
CA ILE A 63 -1.13 -14.78 -5.69
C ILE A 63 -1.98 -13.55 -5.40
N VAL A 64 -2.11 -13.19 -4.13
CA VAL A 64 -2.61 -11.90 -3.66
C VAL A 64 -1.43 -11.12 -3.10
N ILE A 65 -1.27 -9.86 -3.50
CA ILE A 65 -0.16 -9.02 -3.05
C ILE A 65 -0.71 -7.86 -2.25
N ILE A 66 -0.14 -7.62 -1.07
CA ILE A 66 -0.43 -6.50 -0.19
C ILE A 66 0.87 -5.73 -0.02
N GLY A 67 0.90 -4.48 -0.47
CA GLY A 67 2.15 -3.74 -0.45
C GLY A 67 2.00 -2.28 -0.05
N ALA A 68 3.10 -1.69 0.39
CA ALA A 68 3.25 -0.28 0.69
C ALA A 68 4.70 0.12 0.48
N HIS A 69 4.97 1.35 0.03
CA HIS A 69 6.35 1.82 -0.03
C HIS A 69 6.85 2.24 1.35
N TYR A 70 8.18 2.13 1.56
CA TYR A 70 8.79 2.46 2.83
C TYR A 70 9.79 3.63 2.76
N ASP A 71 10.07 4.13 1.56
CA ASP A 71 10.84 5.34 1.35
C ASP A 71 10.02 6.61 1.58
N THR A 72 10.65 7.76 1.56
CA THR A 72 10.04 9.09 1.72
C THR A 72 10.68 10.10 0.78
N VAL A 73 9.98 11.18 0.50
CA VAL A 73 10.60 12.35 -0.13
C VAL A 73 11.69 12.95 0.76
N ALA A 74 12.61 13.70 0.18
CA ALA A 74 13.68 14.38 0.91
C ALA A 74 13.10 15.39 1.91
N GLY A 75 13.66 15.39 3.14
CA GLY A 75 13.25 16.28 4.22
C GLY A 75 11.94 15.90 4.93
N CYS A 76 11.33 14.73 4.61
CA CYS A 76 10.08 14.29 5.18
C CYS A 76 10.29 13.02 6.05
N PRO A 77 9.81 12.98 7.31
CA PRO A 77 9.87 11.77 8.13
C PRO A 77 8.86 10.70 7.69
N GLY A 78 7.82 11.07 6.92
CA GLY A 78 6.89 10.15 6.27
C GLY A 78 6.12 9.26 7.22
N ALA A 79 5.37 9.85 8.16
CA ALA A 79 4.55 9.09 9.10
C ALA A 79 3.27 8.59 8.45
N ASN A 80 2.55 9.48 7.78
CA ASN A 80 1.38 9.11 7.01
C ASN A 80 1.81 8.54 5.65
N ASP A 81 2.78 9.18 5.01
CA ASP A 81 3.31 8.86 3.69
C ASP A 81 4.75 8.31 3.78
N ASN A 82 4.99 6.96 3.86
CA ASN A 82 3.94 5.95 3.92
C ASN A 82 4.25 4.91 5.02
N ALA A 83 4.74 5.40 6.20
CA ALA A 83 4.92 4.49 7.33
C ALA A 83 3.58 3.93 7.85
N SER A 84 2.46 4.62 7.63
CA SER A 84 1.11 4.14 7.96
C SER A 84 0.73 2.91 7.12
N GLY A 85 0.99 2.93 5.82
CA GLY A 85 0.79 1.80 4.91
C GLY A 85 1.70 0.62 5.27
N VAL A 86 2.99 0.88 5.55
CA VAL A 86 3.92 -0.18 5.99
C VAL A 86 3.46 -0.80 7.31
N ALA A 87 3.01 0.01 8.28
CA ALA A 87 2.49 -0.50 9.55
C ALA A 87 1.28 -1.42 9.32
N ALA A 88 0.38 -1.05 8.40
CA ALA A 88 -0.76 -1.88 8.02
C ALA A 88 -0.33 -3.19 7.34
N VAL A 89 0.69 -3.17 6.46
CA VAL A 89 1.25 -4.39 5.85
C VAL A 89 1.81 -5.33 6.92
N LEU A 90 2.57 -4.80 7.89
CA LEU A 90 3.16 -5.59 8.97
C LEU A 90 2.11 -6.18 9.91
N GLU A 91 1.11 -5.39 10.30
CA GLU A 91 0.01 -5.85 11.16
C GLU A 91 -0.83 -6.93 10.45
N LEU A 92 -1.16 -6.74 9.17
CA LEU A 92 -1.86 -7.74 8.38
C LEU A 92 -1.02 -9.02 8.23
N ALA A 93 0.29 -8.90 7.98
CA ALA A 93 1.17 -10.06 7.95
C ALA A 93 1.14 -10.83 9.27
N GLN A 94 1.20 -10.13 10.40
CA GLN A 94 1.11 -10.76 11.72
C GLN A 94 -0.22 -11.48 11.92
N ARG A 95 -1.35 -10.86 11.54
CA ARG A 95 -2.70 -11.48 11.68
C ARG A 95 -2.85 -12.74 10.83
N PHE A 96 -2.26 -12.77 9.64
CA PHE A 96 -2.30 -13.94 8.75
C PHE A 96 -1.26 -15.02 9.09
N SER A 97 -0.32 -14.74 9.99
CA SER A 97 0.69 -15.71 10.37
C SER A 97 0.07 -17.01 10.93
N GLY A 98 0.52 -18.15 10.40
CA GLY A 98 0.00 -19.46 10.78
C GLY A 98 -1.41 -19.78 10.25
N GLN A 99 -2.07 -18.85 9.54
CA GLN A 99 -3.35 -19.12 8.91
C GLN A 99 -3.20 -19.96 7.63
N SER A 100 -4.25 -20.70 7.30
CA SER A 100 -4.34 -21.44 6.03
C SER A 100 -5.23 -20.70 5.05
N GLN A 101 -4.68 -20.34 3.89
CA GLN A 101 -5.40 -19.64 2.82
C GLN A 101 -5.34 -20.44 1.51
N PRO A 102 -6.39 -20.44 0.69
CA PRO A 102 -6.34 -21.13 -0.61
C PRO A 102 -5.27 -20.58 -1.54
N ARG A 103 -5.17 -19.23 -1.67
CA ARG A 103 -4.18 -18.53 -2.50
C ARG A 103 -2.98 -18.14 -1.66
N THR A 104 -1.81 -18.07 -2.30
CA THR A 104 -0.62 -17.45 -1.72
C THR A 104 -0.85 -15.97 -1.47
N ILE A 105 -0.45 -15.49 -0.30
CA ILE A 105 -0.44 -14.06 0.04
C ILE A 105 0.99 -13.59 0.18
N ARG A 106 1.34 -12.48 -0.49
CA ARG A 106 2.63 -11.83 -0.36
C ARG A 106 2.46 -10.46 0.28
N PHE A 107 3.18 -10.22 1.37
CA PHE A 107 3.29 -8.94 2.04
C PHE A 107 4.60 -8.30 1.62
N VAL A 108 4.54 -7.11 1.00
CA VAL A 108 5.72 -6.51 0.36
C VAL A 108 5.87 -5.06 0.79
N ALA A 109 7.07 -4.69 1.23
CA ALA A 109 7.45 -3.29 1.38
C ALA A 109 8.32 -2.89 0.17
N PHE A 110 7.87 -1.89 -0.58
CA PHE A 110 8.54 -1.41 -1.79
C PHE A 110 9.48 -0.24 -1.48
N VAL A 111 10.56 -0.13 -2.25
CA VAL A 111 11.53 0.96 -2.17
C VAL A 111 11.39 1.89 -3.39
N ASN A 112 11.77 3.17 -3.26
CA ASN A 112 11.81 4.13 -4.36
C ASN A 112 10.45 4.36 -5.05
N GLU A 113 9.38 4.47 -4.29
CA GLU A 113 8.11 4.93 -4.82
C GLU A 113 8.16 6.43 -5.13
N GLU A 114 8.82 7.18 -4.30
CA GLU A 114 8.83 8.64 -4.29
C GLU A 114 9.67 9.26 -5.44
N PRO A 115 9.38 10.52 -5.82
CA PRO A 115 10.22 11.24 -6.77
C PRO A 115 11.70 11.29 -6.34
N PRO A 116 12.62 11.15 -7.30
CA PRO A 116 12.46 11.19 -8.76
C PRO A 116 12.19 9.82 -9.39
N PHE A 117 12.00 8.75 -8.59
CA PHE A 117 11.88 7.39 -9.09
C PHE A 117 10.44 6.98 -9.41
N PHE A 118 9.47 7.78 -8.95
CA PHE A 118 8.05 7.59 -9.19
C PHE A 118 7.73 7.33 -10.68
N GLN A 119 7.00 6.26 -10.96
CA GLN A 119 6.63 5.83 -12.31
C GLN A 119 7.82 5.58 -13.26
N THR A 120 9.00 5.30 -12.74
CA THR A 120 10.18 4.88 -13.52
C THR A 120 10.45 3.37 -13.41
N ALA A 121 11.38 2.86 -14.21
CA ALA A 121 11.85 1.49 -14.11
C ALA A 121 12.62 1.19 -12.80
N HIS A 122 13.00 2.23 -12.04
CA HIS A 122 13.70 2.13 -10.77
C HIS A 122 12.79 2.20 -9.55
N MET A 123 11.50 2.38 -9.74
CA MET A 123 10.48 2.24 -8.70
C MET A 123 10.42 0.77 -8.26
N GLY A 124 10.53 0.52 -6.96
CA GLY A 124 10.65 -0.85 -6.44
C GLY A 124 9.47 -1.74 -6.81
N SER A 125 8.26 -1.19 -6.80
CA SER A 125 7.06 -1.90 -7.26
C SER A 125 7.10 -2.21 -8.76
N ALA A 126 7.73 -1.36 -9.59
CA ALA A 126 7.92 -1.65 -11.01
C ALA A 126 8.93 -2.79 -11.23
N VAL A 127 10.03 -2.79 -10.48
CA VAL A 127 11.00 -3.90 -10.46
C VAL A 127 10.30 -5.20 -10.04
N TYR A 128 9.48 -5.14 -9.00
CA TYR A 128 8.76 -6.30 -8.47
C TYR A 128 7.72 -6.83 -9.46
N ALA A 129 6.86 -5.98 -10.00
CA ALA A 129 5.80 -6.35 -10.93
C ALA A 129 6.35 -6.92 -12.24
N ASN A 130 7.44 -6.34 -12.79
CA ASN A 130 8.12 -6.84 -13.96
C ASN A 130 8.77 -8.22 -13.72
N ALA A 131 9.39 -8.41 -12.57
CA ALA A 131 9.94 -9.71 -12.19
C ALA A 131 8.84 -10.76 -12.02
N ALA A 132 7.71 -10.40 -11.40
CA ALA A 132 6.54 -11.28 -11.29
C ALA A 132 6.01 -11.69 -12.68
N ARG A 133 5.90 -10.73 -13.61
CA ARG A 133 5.49 -11.00 -15.00
C ARG A 133 6.46 -11.94 -15.70
N SER A 134 7.77 -11.72 -15.53
CA SER A 134 8.81 -12.56 -16.16
C SER A 134 8.80 -13.99 -15.63
N ARG A 135 8.41 -14.20 -14.37
CA ARG A 135 8.20 -15.55 -13.79
C ARG A 135 6.89 -16.20 -14.22
N GLY A 136 5.98 -15.45 -14.82
CA GLY A 136 4.64 -15.94 -15.14
C GLY A 136 3.71 -16.02 -13.90
N ASP A 137 3.96 -15.23 -12.87
CA ASP A 137 3.15 -15.20 -11.65
C ASP A 137 1.68 -14.87 -11.97
N ARG A 138 0.75 -15.60 -11.37
CA ARG A 138 -0.70 -15.41 -11.56
C ARG A 138 -1.27 -14.52 -10.45
N VAL A 139 -1.10 -13.21 -10.56
CA VAL A 139 -1.58 -12.25 -9.56
C VAL A 139 -3.10 -12.11 -9.67
N ALA A 140 -3.83 -12.55 -8.66
CA ALA A 140 -5.29 -12.45 -8.55
C ALA A 140 -5.75 -11.05 -8.13
N GLY A 141 -4.90 -10.29 -7.47
CA GLY A 141 -5.12 -8.90 -7.07
C GLY A 141 -3.95 -8.34 -6.28
N MET A 142 -3.69 -7.05 -6.45
CA MET A 142 -2.72 -6.32 -5.64
C MET A 142 -3.41 -5.14 -4.95
N LEU A 143 -3.16 -4.97 -3.66
CA LEU A 143 -3.58 -3.84 -2.85
C LEU A 143 -2.34 -2.99 -2.52
N SER A 144 -2.32 -1.74 -2.99
CA SER A 144 -1.35 -0.73 -2.55
C SER A 144 -1.95 0.02 -1.36
N LEU A 145 -1.31 -0.05 -0.21
CA LEU A 145 -1.70 0.65 0.99
C LEU A 145 -0.93 1.97 1.04
N GLU A 146 -1.66 3.09 0.81
CA GLU A 146 -1.08 4.39 0.53
C GLU A 146 -1.65 5.46 1.45
N SER A 147 -0.86 5.89 2.45
CA SER A 147 -1.33 6.89 3.43
C SER A 147 -2.67 6.53 4.04
N LEU A 148 -2.70 5.99 5.24
CA LEU A 148 -3.91 5.42 5.85
C LEU A 148 -4.31 6.08 7.17
N GLY A 149 -3.55 7.08 7.62
CA GLY A 149 -3.61 7.52 9.01
C GLY A 149 -4.29 8.86 9.26
N TYR A 150 -4.71 9.64 8.26
CA TYR A 150 -5.25 10.97 8.50
C TYR A 150 -6.72 11.10 8.14
N TYR A 151 -7.49 11.63 9.10
CA TYR A 151 -8.94 11.84 8.96
C TYR A 151 -9.36 13.16 9.60
N SER A 152 -10.43 13.78 9.07
CA SER A 152 -11.00 15.01 9.59
C SER A 152 -12.52 14.98 9.46
N GLU A 153 -13.22 15.49 10.49
CA GLU A 153 -14.67 15.70 10.45
C GLU A 153 -15.04 17.12 9.95
N GLU A 154 -14.05 17.94 9.64
CA GLU A 154 -14.28 19.29 9.19
C GLU A 154 -14.84 19.33 7.77
N LYS A 155 -15.85 20.17 7.55
CA LYS A 155 -16.40 20.41 6.21
C LYS A 155 -15.34 21.10 5.33
N GLY A 156 -15.20 20.65 4.08
CA GLY A 156 -14.20 21.15 3.15
C GLY A 156 -12.79 20.59 3.38
N SER A 157 -12.61 19.65 4.33
CA SER A 157 -11.34 18.98 4.57
C SER A 157 -10.93 18.01 3.46
N GLN A 158 -11.85 17.63 2.57
CA GLN A 158 -11.58 16.77 1.42
C GLN A 158 -11.69 17.54 0.12
N ARG A 159 -10.65 17.44 -0.72
CA ARG A 159 -10.61 17.98 -2.08
C ARG A 159 -10.57 16.82 -3.08
N TYR A 160 -10.77 17.15 -4.35
CA TYR A 160 -10.75 16.18 -5.45
C TYR A 160 -10.20 16.81 -6.73
N PRO A 161 -9.65 16.00 -7.66
CA PRO A 161 -9.44 16.43 -9.03
C PRO A 161 -10.74 16.96 -9.67
N ALA A 162 -10.63 17.98 -10.51
CA ALA A 162 -11.80 18.64 -11.10
C ALA A 162 -12.77 17.66 -11.81
N ALA A 163 -12.25 16.60 -12.42
CA ALA A 163 -13.04 15.61 -13.15
C ALA A 163 -14.02 14.80 -12.27
N ILE A 164 -13.78 14.74 -10.95
CA ILE A 164 -14.62 14.00 -10.00
C ILE A 164 -15.10 14.88 -8.84
N ALA A 165 -14.82 16.17 -8.88
CA ALA A 165 -15.28 17.13 -7.88
C ALA A 165 -16.83 17.12 -7.80
N GLY A 166 -17.38 17.14 -6.60
CA GLY A 166 -18.83 17.12 -6.35
C GLY A 166 -19.50 15.74 -6.45
N LEU A 167 -18.78 14.68 -6.81
CA LEU A 167 -19.33 13.32 -6.83
C LEU A 167 -19.20 12.59 -5.48
N TYR A 168 -18.37 13.09 -4.59
CA TYR A 168 -18.02 12.49 -3.30
C TYR A 168 -18.11 13.52 -2.16
N PRO A 169 -18.18 13.06 -0.88
CA PRO A 169 -18.26 13.95 0.28
C PRO A 169 -17.04 14.90 0.38
N ASP A 170 -17.27 16.13 0.84
CA ASP A 170 -16.22 17.13 1.11
C ASP A 170 -15.63 17.04 2.53
N VAL A 171 -16.00 16.02 3.30
CA VAL A 171 -15.49 15.72 4.64
C VAL A 171 -14.53 14.53 4.56
N GLY A 172 -13.31 14.70 5.06
CA GLY A 172 -12.22 13.74 4.96
C GLY A 172 -12.24 12.64 6.03
N ASN A 173 -13.38 12.01 6.29
CA ASN A 173 -13.56 11.02 7.37
C ASN A 173 -13.71 9.57 6.88
N PHE A 174 -13.30 9.27 5.65
CA PHE A 174 -13.45 7.96 5.01
C PHE A 174 -12.11 7.43 4.47
N ILE A 175 -12.07 6.13 4.23
CA ILE A 175 -11.02 5.48 3.43
C ILE A 175 -11.45 5.40 1.96
N GLY A 176 -10.53 5.65 1.03
CA GLY A 176 -10.74 5.56 -0.42
C GLY A 176 -10.23 4.24 -0.99
N PHE A 177 -11.05 3.55 -1.79
CA PHE A 177 -10.62 2.47 -2.65
C PHE A 177 -10.63 2.94 -4.10
N VAL A 178 -9.45 2.99 -4.73
CA VAL A 178 -9.28 3.56 -6.08
C VAL A 178 -8.71 2.52 -7.03
N SER A 179 -9.32 2.37 -8.20
CA SER A 179 -8.81 1.47 -9.25
C SER A 179 -9.00 2.07 -10.64
N ASN A 180 -8.27 1.49 -11.62
CA ASN A 180 -8.62 1.68 -13.02
C ASN A 180 -9.85 0.85 -13.42
N LEU A 181 -10.38 1.08 -14.63
CA LEU A 181 -11.56 0.38 -15.13
C LEU A 181 -11.32 -1.13 -15.29
N ALA A 182 -10.11 -1.56 -15.64
CA ALA A 182 -9.76 -2.98 -15.80
C ALA A 182 -9.81 -3.75 -14.47
N SER A 183 -9.58 -3.07 -13.35
CA SER A 183 -9.55 -3.64 -12.00
C SER A 183 -10.89 -3.52 -11.26
N VAL A 184 -11.98 -3.09 -11.92
CA VAL A 184 -13.28 -2.84 -11.29
C VAL A 184 -13.82 -4.06 -10.52
N ARG A 185 -13.58 -5.27 -11.02
CA ARG A 185 -14.03 -6.50 -10.33
C ARG A 185 -13.33 -6.69 -8.99
N LEU A 186 -12.03 -6.40 -8.92
CA LEU A 186 -11.26 -6.41 -7.68
C LEU A 186 -11.81 -5.37 -6.70
N LEU A 187 -12.02 -4.14 -7.16
CA LEU A 187 -12.58 -3.04 -6.36
C LEU A 187 -13.95 -3.41 -5.75
N LEU A 188 -14.89 -3.91 -6.57
CA LEU A 188 -16.23 -4.26 -6.11
C LEU A 188 -16.21 -5.39 -5.07
N ARG A 189 -15.31 -6.36 -5.26
CA ARG A 189 -15.09 -7.45 -4.31
C ARG A 189 -14.54 -6.93 -2.99
N ALA A 190 -13.50 -6.11 -3.03
CA ALA A 190 -12.87 -5.49 -1.88
C ALA A 190 -13.88 -4.62 -1.09
N ARG A 191 -14.62 -3.74 -1.80
CA ARG A 191 -15.66 -2.89 -1.20
C ARG A 191 -16.73 -3.71 -0.47
N ARG A 192 -17.19 -4.81 -1.07
CA ARG A 192 -18.20 -5.67 -0.45
C ARG A 192 -17.65 -6.34 0.82
N ALA A 193 -16.43 -6.84 0.79
CA ALA A 193 -15.80 -7.49 1.94
C ALA A 193 -15.59 -6.49 3.09
N PHE A 194 -15.02 -5.33 2.80
CA PHE A 194 -14.80 -4.26 3.77
C PHE A 194 -16.09 -3.85 4.49
N ARG A 195 -17.16 -3.54 3.73
CA ARG A 195 -18.45 -3.10 4.28
C ARG A 195 -19.18 -4.17 5.09
N ARG A 196 -18.84 -5.45 4.92
CA ARG A 196 -19.37 -6.53 5.75
C ARG A 196 -18.67 -6.66 7.09
N ARG A 197 -17.40 -6.26 7.15
CA ARG A 197 -16.55 -6.39 8.34
C ARG A 197 -16.66 -5.18 9.27
N THR A 198 -16.75 -3.99 8.70
CA THR A 198 -16.72 -2.73 9.46
C THR A 198 -17.73 -1.72 8.91
N SER A 199 -18.21 -0.85 9.80
CA SER A 199 -19.03 0.33 9.46
C SER A 199 -18.18 1.55 9.13
N PHE A 200 -16.84 1.44 9.11
CA PHE A 200 -15.96 2.56 8.78
C PHE A 200 -16.32 3.16 7.42
N PRO A 201 -16.41 4.51 7.31
CA PRO A 201 -16.81 5.16 6.07
C PRO A 201 -15.86 4.81 4.91
N LEU A 202 -16.42 4.37 3.78
CA LEU A 202 -15.68 3.95 2.60
C LEU A 202 -16.24 4.62 1.35
N GLN A 203 -15.40 5.30 0.59
CA GLN A 203 -15.63 5.74 -0.78
C GLN A 203 -14.87 4.86 -1.76
N SER A 204 -15.39 4.72 -2.98
CA SER A 204 -14.71 3.88 -3.98
C SER A 204 -14.92 4.43 -5.38
N ALA A 205 -13.85 4.44 -6.18
CA ALA A 205 -13.84 4.91 -7.55
C ALA A 205 -13.09 3.94 -8.47
N ALA A 206 -13.76 3.49 -9.55
CA ALA A 206 -13.11 2.87 -10.70
C ALA A 206 -13.16 3.89 -11.84
N VAL A 207 -12.04 4.52 -12.13
CA VAL A 207 -11.94 5.67 -13.04
C VAL A 207 -10.73 5.55 -13.97
N PRO A 208 -10.68 6.29 -15.09
CA PRO A 208 -9.51 6.28 -15.97
C PRO A 208 -8.21 6.62 -15.22
N ALA A 209 -7.15 5.85 -15.45
CA ALA A 209 -5.85 6.05 -14.81
C ALA A 209 -5.21 7.43 -15.10
N ALA A 210 -5.67 8.12 -16.15
CA ALA A 210 -5.22 9.46 -16.51
C ALA A 210 -5.73 10.57 -15.56
N ILE A 211 -6.73 10.30 -14.72
CA ILE A 211 -7.20 11.27 -13.73
C ILE A 211 -6.12 11.43 -12.66
N PRO A 212 -5.69 12.69 -12.33
CA PRO A 212 -4.68 12.94 -11.30
C PRO A 212 -5.00 12.23 -9.97
N GLY A 213 -3.98 11.64 -9.35
CA GLY A 213 -4.12 10.89 -8.11
C GLY A 213 -4.50 9.41 -8.27
N VAL A 214 -5.13 9.03 -9.39
CA VAL A 214 -5.64 7.65 -9.57
C VAL A 214 -4.54 6.61 -9.69
N GLY A 215 -3.43 6.97 -10.31
CA GLY A 215 -2.27 6.10 -10.48
C GLY A 215 -1.07 6.53 -9.62
N TRP A 216 -1.29 7.22 -8.51
CA TRP A 216 -0.21 7.80 -7.69
C TRP A 216 0.10 6.89 -6.49
N SER A 217 0.55 5.67 -6.73
CA SER A 217 1.16 4.74 -5.80
C SER A 217 1.59 3.44 -6.51
N ASP A 218 2.11 2.48 -5.78
CA ASP A 218 2.68 1.20 -6.20
C ASP A 218 1.78 0.35 -7.13
N HIS A 219 0.46 0.45 -6.99
CA HIS A 219 -0.52 -0.27 -7.83
C HIS A 219 -0.41 0.08 -9.32
N TRP A 220 0.08 1.29 -9.65
CA TRP A 220 0.34 1.71 -11.02
C TRP A 220 1.29 0.74 -11.75
N ALA A 221 2.37 0.33 -11.08
CA ALA A 221 3.36 -0.59 -11.64
C ALA A 221 2.73 -1.95 -12.01
N PHE A 222 1.79 -2.42 -11.19
CA PHE A 222 1.07 -3.66 -11.46
C PHE A 222 0.10 -3.52 -12.64
N TRP A 223 -0.53 -2.35 -12.82
CA TRP A 223 -1.31 -2.07 -14.04
C TRP A 223 -0.45 -2.11 -15.29
N GLN A 224 0.77 -1.54 -15.25
CA GLN A 224 1.71 -1.60 -16.38
C GLN A 224 2.13 -3.05 -16.70
N ALA A 225 2.24 -3.88 -15.69
CA ALA A 225 2.52 -5.31 -15.84
C ALA A 225 1.29 -6.14 -16.26
N GLY A 226 0.10 -5.52 -16.40
CA GLY A 226 -1.14 -6.18 -16.82
C GLY A 226 -1.88 -6.91 -15.69
N TYR A 227 -1.57 -6.63 -14.44
CA TYR A 227 -2.20 -7.23 -13.27
C TYR A 227 -3.35 -6.37 -12.70
N PRO A 228 -4.41 -7.01 -12.16
CA PRO A 228 -5.44 -6.28 -11.43
C PRO A 228 -4.87 -5.73 -10.13
N ALA A 229 -5.01 -4.41 -9.93
CA ALA A 229 -4.53 -3.74 -8.73
C ALA A 229 -5.44 -2.57 -8.33
N MET A 230 -5.40 -2.18 -7.07
CA MET A 230 -6.09 -1.02 -6.54
C MET A 230 -5.29 -0.37 -5.42
N MET A 231 -5.53 0.91 -5.20
CA MET A 231 -5.01 1.67 -4.08
C MET A 231 -6.06 1.76 -2.97
N VAL A 232 -5.60 1.63 -1.73
CA VAL A 232 -6.34 1.95 -0.51
C VAL A 232 -5.68 3.16 0.10
N THR A 233 -6.41 4.26 0.30
CA THR A 233 -5.79 5.53 0.69
C THR A 233 -6.73 6.43 1.48
N ASP A 234 -6.18 7.22 2.40
CA ASP A 234 -6.88 8.36 3.00
C ASP A 234 -6.92 9.57 2.06
N THR A 235 -6.36 9.43 0.84
CA THR A 235 -6.28 10.48 -0.19
C THR A 235 -5.34 11.64 0.16
N ALA A 236 -4.19 11.37 0.80
CA ALA A 236 -3.28 12.36 1.36
C ALA A 236 -3.04 13.62 0.49
N PRO A 237 -2.76 13.55 -0.84
CA PRO A 237 -2.52 14.75 -1.65
C PRO A 237 -3.72 15.72 -1.71
N PHE A 238 -4.92 15.24 -1.37
CA PHE A 238 -6.19 16.00 -1.44
C PHE A 238 -6.81 16.27 -0.08
N ARG A 239 -6.18 15.80 1.02
CA ARG A 239 -6.73 15.87 2.36
C ARG A 239 -5.71 16.29 3.40
N TYR A 240 -4.49 15.70 3.36
CA TYR A 240 -3.49 15.78 4.42
C TYR A 240 -2.66 17.07 4.31
N PRO A 241 -2.75 18.00 5.30
CA PRO A 241 -2.05 19.28 5.18
C PRO A 241 -0.52 19.18 5.21
N TRP A 242 0.02 18.11 5.80
CA TRP A 242 1.45 17.88 5.97
C TRP A 242 2.05 16.91 4.94
N TYR A 243 1.29 16.61 3.87
CA TYR A 243 1.77 15.76 2.78
C TYR A 243 3.07 16.30 2.18
N HIS A 244 4.12 15.45 2.13
CA HIS A 244 5.47 15.78 1.63
C HIS A 244 6.15 16.93 2.39
N THR A 245 5.90 17.09 3.70
CA THR A 245 6.54 18.11 4.52
C THR A 245 7.29 17.50 5.70
N ALA A 246 8.15 18.32 6.35
CA ALA A 246 8.85 17.92 7.57
C ALA A 246 7.91 17.65 8.76
N ASP A 247 6.67 18.11 8.66
CA ASP A 247 5.65 17.96 9.71
C ASP A 247 4.80 16.68 9.54
N ASP A 248 5.10 15.81 8.57
CA ASP A 248 4.49 14.48 8.46
C ASP A 248 5.04 13.55 9.55
N THR A 249 4.61 13.79 10.79
CA THR A 249 5.10 13.15 12.00
C THR A 249 4.05 12.23 12.65
N PRO A 250 4.46 11.26 13.50
CA PRO A 250 3.55 10.27 14.07
C PRO A 250 2.38 10.83 14.89
N ASP A 251 2.52 12.02 15.48
CA ASP A 251 1.47 12.69 16.25
C ASP A 251 0.31 13.23 15.41
N LYS A 252 0.44 13.24 14.09
CA LYS A 252 -0.62 13.64 13.14
C LYS A 252 -1.59 12.52 12.81
N LEU A 253 -1.27 11.27 13.19
CA LEU A 253 -2.05 10.11 12.79
C LEU A 253 -3.16 9.76 13.79
N ASP A 254 -4.30 9.36 13.26
CA ASP A 254 -5.42 8.77 13.98
C ASP A 254 -5.27 7.24 13.98
N TYR A 255 -4.62 6.73 15.01
CA TYR A 255 -4.31 5.30 15.15
C TYR A 255 -5.56 4.43 15.36
N ASP A 256 -6.59 4.96 16.02
CA ASP A 256 -7.84 4.23 16.22
C ASP A 256 -8.56 4.01 14.90
N ARG A 257 -8.63 5.05 14.06
CA ARG A 257 -9.20 4.93 12.72
C ARG A 257 -8.37 4.05 11.81
N LEU A 258 -7.05 4.14 11.88
CA LEU A 258 -6.14 3.24 11.15
C LEU A 258 -6.40 1.76 11.52
N ALA A 259 -6.55 1.46 12.82
CA ALA A 259 -6.87 0.10 13.28
C ALA A 259 -8.19 -0.41 12.69
N HIS A 260 -9.24 0.42 12.67
CA HIS A 260 -10.53 0.05 12.05
C HIS A 260 -10.42 -0.20 10.54
N VAL A 261 -9.56 0.54 9.84
CA VAL A 261 -9.28 0.31 8.42
C VAL A 261 -8.57 -1.04 8.23
N ILE A 262 -7.57 -1.35 9.07
CA ILE A 262 -6.86 -2.63 9.02
C ILE A 262 -7.82 -3.81 9.26
N ASP A 263 -8.77 -3.69 10.19
CA ASP A 263 -9.81 -4.71 10.43
C ASP A 263 -10.65 -4.97 9.17
N GLY A 264 -11.00 -3.91 8.46
CA GLY A 264 -11.70 -4.04 7.18
C GLY A 264 -10.84 -4.66 6.08
N LEU A 265 -9.55 -4.32 6.03
CA LEU A 265 -8.60 -4.86 5.05
C LEU A 265 -8.31 -6.35 5.26
N GLU A 266 -8.30 -6.84 6.48
CA GLU A 266 -8.22 -8.27 6.78
C GLU A 266 -9.30 -9.04 6.03
N ALA A 267 -10.56 -8.64 6.13
CA ALA A 267 -11.66 -9.27 5.41
C ALA A 267 -11.57 -9.10 3.88
N VAL A 268 -11.00 -8.00 3.40
CA VAL A 268 -10.72 -7.82 1.96
C VAL A 268 -9.73 -8.86 1.47
N ILE A 269 -8.61 -9.05 2.19
CA ILE A 269 -7.58 -10.02 1.85
C ILE A 269 -8.16 -11.45 1.87
N GLU A 270 -8.85 -11.83 2.94
CA GLU A 270 -9.55 -13.13 3.05
C GLU A 270 -10.47 -13.35 1.84
N SER A 271 -11.28 -12.33 1.51
CA SER A 271 -12.17 -12.41 0.37
C SER A 271 -11.40 -12.69 -0.93
N ILE A 272 -10.29 -12.00 -1.20
CA ILE A 272 -9.51 -12.17 -2.44
C ILE A 272 -8.73 -13.50 -2.42
N ALA A 273 -8.27 -13.95 -1.25
CA ALA A 273 -7.53 -15.19 -1.08
C ALA A 273 -8.39 -16.44 -1.37
N VAL A 274 -9.70 -16.35 -1.18
CA VAL A 274 -10.65 -17.42 -1.57
C VAL A 274 -11.05 -17.25 -3.04
N PRO A 275 -10.94 -18.26 -3.92
CA PRO A 275 -11.41 -18.17 -5.30
C PRO A 275 -12.93 -17.90 -5.38
N ASN A 276 -13.36 -17.18 -6.43
CA ASN A 276 -14.79 -17.12 -6.73
C ASN A 276 -15.28 -18.52 -7.09
N ARG A 277 -16.42 -18.89 -6.53
CA ARG A 277 -17.13 -20.12 -6.94
C ARG A 277 -17.67 -19.96 -8.35
#